data_9a89b5c27816c97c2155fc74a7f3c0b7
#
_entry.id   9a89b5c27816c97c2155fc74a7f3c0b7
#
_cell.length_a   1.000
_cell.length_b   1.000
_cell.length_c   1.000
_cell.angle_alpha   90.00
_cell.angle_beta   90.00
_cell.angle_gamma   90.00
#
_symmetry.space_group_name_H-M   'P 1'
#
loop_
_entity.id
_entity.type
_entity.pdbx_description
1 polymer ?
#
loop_
_entity_poly.entity_id
_entity_poly.type
_entity_poly.pdbx_seq_one_letter_code
_entity_poly.pdbx_strand_id
1 'polypeptide(L)'
;MSKLTSAADAAARIPDGAVVTVSSSSALGCPDLVLQAIGDRFDATGHPRNLTTIHPIAAGDMYGVKGVDHIAKDGLLTRILGGSYPSGPSSKPMPEIWKMIVEDRVAAYNVPSGILFDMTRDAAARRPGVLTKVGMDTFADPIRQGCAMNKTAAQAPIVKRVEFEGDTWLHYPNIVPTVAVLRATTADDHGNLTYEHEGAYLGGLEQAICVRNHGGLVIAQVSRMTKRGSLRPHDVRVPGHLVDLVVIDPDQKQTCETLYDPAISGQIMRPWDSFALAEHGVEKVIARRAAMELSPGMTANLGFGISAMVPRILLEEGHPEAVTWVIEQGAVGGMPLTGFAFGCASNADAFVPSPQQFITFQGGGFDVSFLSFMEVDREGNVNVSKLAKKPYLTAGCGGFVDITSGARKIVFSGWFEAGAQIDLTPKGITVTTPGTFTKMVEAVEHVTFSGRRALQVGQEVLYITERCVIRLTDAGLIATEIMPGIDPARDIVAASGGRVQIAPDAIILPLSLLAAAPMGWGT
;
A
#
# COMPACT_ATOMS: atom_id res chain seq x y z
N MET A 1 32.07 18.48 -12.57
CA MET A 1 31.03 18.69 -13.60
C MET A 1 29.71 18.95 -12.88
N SER A 2 28.87 19.84 -13.39
CA SER A 2 27.52 20.06 -12.84
C SER A 2 26.70 18.79 -12.99
N LYS A 3 25.96 18.41 -11.95
CA LYS A 3 24.99 17.31 -12.01
C LYS A 3 23.64 17.75 -12.55
N LEU A 4 23.42 19.06 -12.62
CA LEU A 4 22.18 19.64 -13.16
C LEU A 4 22.05 19.34 -14.66
N THR A 5 20.91 18.82 -15.04
CA THR A 5 20.57 18.46 -16.42
C THR A 5 19.07 18.67 -16.68
N SER A 6 18.66 18.67 -17.95
CA SER A 6 17.24 18.62 -18.31
C SER A 6 16.66 17.22 -18.14
N ALA A 7 15.34 17.10 -18.00
CA ALA A 7 14.67 15.80 -17.97
C ALA A 7 14.91 15.01 -19.27
N ALA A 8 14.91 15.70 -20.42
CA ALA A 8 15.18 15.08 -21.73
C ALA A 8 16.61 14.52 -21.83
N ASP A 9 17.62 15.27 -21.37
CA ASP A 9 19.01 14.79 -21.37
C ASP A 9 19.22 13.66 -20.37
N ALA A 10 18.55 13.69 -19.22
CA ALA A 10 18.57 12.60 -18.26
C ALA A 10 17.96 11.32 -18.86
N ALA A 11 16.79 11.42 -19.50
CA ALA A 11 16.17 10.31 -20.21
C ALA A 11 17.06 9.76 -21.35
N ALA A 12 17.82 10.62 -22.04
CA ALA A 12 18.75 10.22 -23.09
C ALA A 12 19.94 9.36 -22.58
N ARG A 13 20.20 9.35 -21.29
CA ARG A 13 21.26 8.54 -20.65
C ARG A 13 20.81 7.12 -20.29
N ILE A 14 19.51 6.83 -20.37
CA ILE A 14 18.97 5.51 -20.03
C ILE A 14 19.15 4.58 -21.23
N PRO A 15 19.90 3.46 -21.10
CA PRO A 15 20.12 2.54 -22.20
C PRO A 15 18.93 1.60 -22.43
N ASP A 16 18.89 0.99 -23.61
CA ASP A 16 17.98 -0.12 -23.91
C ASP A 16 18.22 -1.29 -22.95
N GLY A 17 17.15 -1.97 -22.54
CA GLY A 17 17.20 -3.09 -21.63
C GLY A 17 17.49 -2.73 -20.16
N ALA A 18 17.51 -1.43 -19.82
CA ALA A 18 17.76 -1.00 -18.44
C ALA A 18 16.71 -1.57 -17.47
N VAL A 19 17.17 -1.91 -16.27
CA VAL A 19 16.33 -2.19 -15.11
C VAL A 19 16.23 -0.91 -14.29
N VAL A 20 15.07 -0.28 -14.32
CA VAL A 20 14.81 1.03 -13.72
C VAL A 20 14.07 0.86 -12.40
N THR A 21 14.68 1.23 -11.28
CA THR A 21 13.98 1.31 -10.00
C THR A 21 13.47 2.71 -9.75
N VAL A 22 12.20 2.82 -9.31
CA VAL A 22 11.52 4.09 -9.06
C VAL A 22 11.17 4.21 -7.59
N SER A 23 11.58 5.30 -6.95
CA SER A 23 11.21 5.62 -5.57
C SER A 23 9.93 6.45 -5.59
N SER A 24 8.82 5.86 -5.13
CA SER A 24 7.51 6.51 -5.07
C SER A 24 6.54 5.73 -4.20
N SER A 25 5.44 6.37 -3.81
CA SER A 25 4.23 5.74 -3.29
C SER A 25 3.02 6.45 -3.88
N SER A 26 2.45 5.90 -4.93
CA SER A 26 1.44 6.57 -5.77
C SER A 26 1.96 7.94 -6.26
N ALA A 27 1.30 9.05 -5.89
CA ALA A 27 1.78 10.40 -6.20
C ALA A 27 2.92 10.85 -5.26
N LEU A 28 2.93 10.34 -4.03
CA LEU A 28 3.90 10.74 -3.01
C LEU A 28 5.31 10.32 -3.43
N GLY A 29 6.21 11.29 -3.51
CA GLY A 29 7.59 11.05 -3.91
C GLY A 29 7.76 10.56 -5.36
N CYS A 30 6.75 10.66 -6.25
CA CYS A 30 6.83 10.20 -7.62
C CYS A 30 7.66 11.17 -8.49
N PRO A 31 8.72 10.71 -9.18
CA PRO A 31 9.53 11.52 -10.09
C PRO A 31 8.86 11.61 -11.47
N ASP A 32 7.65 12.20 -11.53
CA ASP A 32 6.74 12.14 -12.67
C ASP A 32 7.31 12.78 -13.95
N LEU A 33 8.02 13.93 -13.80
CA LEU A 33 8.65 14.63 -14.94
C LEU A 33 9.74 13.78 -15.61
N VAL A 34 10.54 13.05 -14.82
CA VAL A 34 11.58 12.17 -15.41
C VAL A 34 10.94 10.97 -16.09
N LEU A 35 9.89 10.37 -15.50
CA LEU A 35 9.16 9.27 -16.13
C LEU A 35 8.45 9.71 -17.41
N GLN A 36 7.88 10.92 -17.44
CA GLN A 36 7.32 11.52 -18.64
C GLN A 36 8.40 11.67 -19.73
N ALA A 37 9.56 12.23 -19.38
CA ALA A 37 10.65 12.44 -20.35
C ALA A 37 11.18 11.11 -20.97
N ILE A 38 11.14 10.00 -20.22
CA ILE A 38 11.45 8.66 -20.74
C ILE A 38 10.43 8.25 -21.80
N GLY A 39 9.13 8.43 -21.50
CA GLY A 39 8.03 8.13 -22.41
C GLY A 39 8.07 8.99 -23.68
N ASP A 40 8.30 10.31 -23.54
CA ASP A 40 8.39 11.26 -24.66
C ASP A 40 9.58 10.97 -25.57
N ARG A 41 10.73 10.60 -24.97
CA ARG A 41 11.90 10.18 -25.74
C ARG A 41 11.62 8.93 -26.57
N PHE A 42 10.95 7.93 -25.99
CA PHE A 42 10.58 6.73 -26.72
C PHE A 42 9.67 7.06 -27.92
N ASP A 43 8.68 7.92 -27.73
CA ASP A 43 7.79 8.36 -28.81
C ASP A 43 8.54 9.06 -29.95
N ALA A 44 9.55 9.86 -29.60
CA ALA A 44 10.35 10.63 -30.57
C ALA A 44 11.41 9.79 -31.29
N THR A 45 12.02 8.79 -30.61
CA THR A 45 13.23 8.12 -31.10
C THR A 45 13.13 6.60 -31.20
N GLY A 46 12.11 6.00 -30.57
CA GLY A 46 12.00 4.56 -30.37
C GLY A 46 12.98 4.00 -29.32
N HIS A 47 13.63 4.86 -28.53
CA HIS A 47 14.57 4.51 -27.45
C HIS A 47 14.27 5.30 -26.17
N PRO A 48 14.55 4.74 -24.94
CA PRO A 48 15.05 3.38 -24.71
C PRO A 48 14.01 2.32 -25.02
N ARG A 49 14.46 1.04 -25.16
CA ARG A 49 13.58 -0.12 -25.41
C ARG A 49 13.74 -1.18 -24.34
N ASN A 50 12.75 -2.05 -24.21
CA ASN A 50 12.79 -3.27 -23.42
C ASN A 50 13.15 -3.02 -21.95
N LEU A 51 12.61 -1.95 -21.37
CA LEU A 51 12.84 -1.65 -19.97
C LEU A 51 12.17 -2.68 -19.06
N THR A 52 12.82 -2.96 -17.94
CA THR A 52 12.20 -3.54 -16.75
C THR A 52 12.02 -2.45 -15.71
N THR A 53 10.86 -2.33 -15.09
CA THR A 53 10.69 -1.40 -13.95
C THR A 53 10.52 -2.15 -12.63
N ILE A 54 11.07 -1.58 -11.56
CA ILE A 54 10.90 -2.04 -10.17
C ILE A 54 10.43 -0.85 -9.35
N HIS A 55 9.24 -0.95 -8.76
CA HIS A 55 8.74 0.06 -7.82
C HIS A 55 8.15 -0.64 -6.59
N PRO A 56 8.79 -0.47 -5.41
CA PRO A 56 8.36 -1.17 -4.19
C PRO A 56 6.93 -0.85 -3.76
N ILE A 57 6.49 0.41 -3.95
CA ILE A 57 5.09 0.84 -3.81
C ILE A 57 4.66 1.39 -5.18
N ALA A 58 3.42 1.75 -5.40
CA ALA A 58 2.96 2.25 -6.69
C ALA A 58 3.76 3.48 -7.18
N ALA A 59 4.01 3.55 -8.47
CA ALA A 59 4.55 4.74 -9.15
C ALA A 59 3.43 5.37 -9.99
N GLY A 60 2.85 6.46 -9.47
CA GLY A 60 1.70 7.13 -10.04
C GLY A 60 0.35 6.70 -9.44
N ASP A 61 -0.69 7.43 -9.78
CA ASP A 61 -2.07 7.21 -9.34
C ASP A 61 -3.07 7.49 -10.49
N MET A 62 -4.37 7.29 -10.21
CA MET A 62 -5.45 7.60 -11.16
C MET A 62 -5.98 9.03 -10.99
N TYR A 63 -5.40 9.86 -10.12
CA TYR A 63 -5.90 11.18 -9.78
C TYR A 63 -5.18 12.32 -10.51
N GLY A 64 -3.95 12.09 -11.03
CA GLY A 64 -3.26 13.14 -11.79
C GLY A 64 -1.75 12.98 -11.92
N VAL A 65 -1.13 12.09 -11.17
CA VAL A 65 0.29 11.73 -11.30
C VAL A 65 0.37 10.40 -12.05
N LYS A 66 0.82 10.42 -13.30
CA LYS A 66 0.81 9.24 -14.17
C LYS A 66 1.86 8.20 -13.80
N GLY A 67 3.03 8.65 -13.35
CA GLY A 67 4.11 7.76 -12.94
C GLY A 67 4.47 6.73 -14.01
N VAL A 68 4.37 5.44 -13.68
CA VAL A 68 4.69 4.34 -14.61
C VAL A 68 3.81 4.33 -15.87
N ASP A 69 2.64 4.96 -15.85
CA ASP A 69 1.75 5.02 -17.02
C ASP A 69 2.33 5.88 -18.17
N HIS A 70 3.28 6.79 -17.89
CA HIS A 70 4.05 7.49 -18.93
C HIS A 70 4.89 6.54 -19.80
N ILE A 71 5.34 5.45 -19.21
CA ILE A 71 6.22 4.46 -19.89
C ILE A 71 5.50 3.14 -20.20
N ALA A 72 4.20 3.06 -19.96
CA ALA A 72 3.37 1.92 -20.29
C ALA A 72 3.09 1.87 -21.80
N LYS A 73 4.11 1.54 -22.60
CA LYS A 73 4.08 1.52 -24.06
C LYS A 73 4.71 0.25 -24.61
N ASP A 74 4.11 -0.30 -25.68
CA ASP A 74 4.66 -1.48 -26.35
C ASP A 74 6.06 -1.20 -26.91
N GLY A 75 6.98 -2.10 -26.62
CA GLY A 75 8.40 -1.96 -27.01
C GLY A 75 9.24 -1.12 -26.05
N LEU A 76 8.66 -0.20 -25.27
CA LEU A 76 9.37 0.53 -24.20
C LEU A 76 9.45 -0.32 -22.94
N LEU A 77 8.31 -0.79 -22.42
CA LEU A 77 8.22 -1.58 -21.19
C LEU A 77 7.91 -3.04 -21.52
N THR A 78 8.76 -3.97 -21.09
CA THR A 78 8.56 -5.41 -21.32
C THR A 78 8.38 -6.21 -20.03
N ARG A 79 8.78 -5.64 -18.89
CA ARG A 79 8.66 -6.29 -17.58
C ARG A 79 8.42 -5.27 -16.49
N ILE A 80 7.55 -5.61 -15.54
CA ILE A 80 7.24 -4.77 -14.38
C ILE A 80 7.18 -5.61 -13.10
N LEU A 81 7.88 -5.16 -12.06
CA LEU A 81 7.80 -5.68 -10.70
C LEU A 81 7.31 -4.55 -9.80
N GLY A 82 6.10 -4.67 -9.30
CA GLY A 82 5.50 -3.66 -8.43
C GLY A 82 4.96 -4.26 -7.14
N GLY A 83 5.10 -3.53 -6.04
CA GLY A 83 4.34 -3.81 -4.83
C GLY A 83 2.87 -3.51 -5.06
N SER A 84 2.58 -2.39 -5.71
CA SER A 84 1.27 -2.01 -6.20
C SER A 84 1.38 -1.26 -7.54
N TYR A 85 0.23 -1.03 -8.16
CA TYR A 85 0.09 -0.32 -9.44
C TYR A 85 -0.80 0.91 -9.25
N PRO A 86 -0.75 1.92 -10.15
CA PRO A 86 -1.63 3.08 -10.05
C PRO A 86 -3.08 2.67 -9.81
N SER A 87 -3.70 3.20 -8.77
CA SER A 87 -5.07 2.86 -8.38
C SER A 87 -5.85 4.11 -7.99
N GLY A 88 -7.17 4.02 -8.08
CA GLY A 88 -8.08 5.11 -7.77
C GLY A 88 -9.54 4.68 -7.94
N PRO A 89 -10.49 5.62 -7.96
CA PRO A 89 -11.90 5.31 -8.08
C PRO A 89 -12.24 4.69 -9.44
N SER A 90 -13.19 3.76 -9.44
CA SER A 90 -13.68 3.09 -10.65
C SER A 90 -14.29 4.02 -11.70
N SER A 91 -14.59 5.28 -11.33
CA SER A 91 -15.06 6.32 -12.24
C SER A 91 -13.96 6.92 -13.14
N LYS A 92 -12.69 6.66 -12.82
CA LYS A 92 -11.56 7.12 -13.64
C LYS A 92 -11.24 6.09 -14.73
N PRO A 93 -10.70 6.55 -15.89
CA PRO A 93 -10.23 5.63 -16.92
C PRO A 93 -9.17 4.67 -16.38
N MET A 94 -9.22 3.42 -16.84
CA MET A 94 -8.21 2.41 -16.52
C MET A 94 -6.83 2.88 -17.01
N PRO A 95 -5.77 2.86 -16.16
CA PRO A 95 -4.41 3.16 -16.59
C PRO A 95 -3.94 2.21 -17.70
N GLU A 96 -3.07 2.69 -18.57
CA GLU A 96 -2.55 1.86 -19.67
C GLU A 96 -1.76 0.66 -19.15
N ILE A 97 -1.04 0.84 -18.04
CA ILE A 97 -0.31 -0.28 -17.42
C ILE A 97 -1.24 -1.43 -17.00
N TRP A 98 -2.46 -1.15 -16.52
CA TRP A 98 -3.43 -2.20 -16.22
C TRP A 98 -3.87 -2.95 -17.47
N LYS A 99 -4.11 -2.25 -18.58
CA LYS A 99 -4.46 -2.87 -19.86
C LYS A 99 -3.32 -3.76 -20.33
N MET A 100 -2.07 -3.28 -20.29
CA MET A 100 -0.90 -4.09 -20.67
C MET A 100 -0.79 -5.37 -19.82
N ILE A 101 -1.10 -5.29 -18.52
CA ILE A 101 -1.09 -6.47 -17.62
C ILE A 101 -2.20 -7.44 -18.00
N VAL A 102 -3.42 -6.96 -18.15
CA VAL A 102 -4.60 -7.80 -18.44
C VAL A 102 -4.54 -8.41 -19.84
N GLU A 103 -4.00 -7.66 -20.83
CA GLU A 103 -3.83 -8.09 -22.21
C GLU A 103 -2.54 -8.88 -22.46
N ASP A 104 -1.76 -9.16 -21.41
CA ASP A 104 -0.53 -9.97 -21.46
C ASP A 104 0.59 -9.36 -22.32
N ARG A 105 0.60 -8.02 -22.47
CA ARG A 105 1.60 -7.26 -23.27
C ARG A 105 2.89 -6.95 -22.50
N VAL A 106 2.91 -7.16 -21.21
CA VAL A 106 4.06 -6.95 -20.31
C VAL A 106 4.15 -8.10 -19.32
N ALA A 107 5.35 -8.60 -19.02
CA ALA A 107 5.54 -9.58 -17.95
C ALA A 107 5.37 -8.88 -16.59
N ALA A 108 4.23 -9.08 -15.93
CA ALA A 108 3.86 -8.36 -14.72
C ALA A 108 3.95 -9.24 -13.46
N TYR A 109 4.67 -8.75 -12.47
CA TYR A 109 4.83 -9.38 -11.16
C TYR A 109 4.36 -8.43 -10.08
N ASN A 110 3.50 -8.93 -9.20
CA ASN A 110 3.17 -8.27 -7.94
C ASN A 110 4.00 -8.93 -6.83
N VAL A 111 4.90 -8.17 -6.24
CA VAL A 111 5.79 -8.63 -5.17
C VAL A 111 5.49 -7.79 -3.93
N PRO A 112 5.36 -8.38 -2.74
CA PRO A 112 5.12 -7.59 -1.52
C PRO A 112 6.13 -6.46 -1.38
N SER A 113 5.66 -5.27 -0.98
CA SER A 113 6.47 -4.03 -0.99
C SER A 113 7.73 -4.15 -0.14
N GLY A 114 7.61 -4.72 1.07
CA GLY A 114 8.76 -4.94 1.96
C GLY A 114 9.78 -5.88 1.34
N ILE A 115 9.33 -6.90 0.63
CA ILE A 115 10.22 -7.83 -0.08
C ILE A 115 10.99 -7.12 -1.19
N LEU A 116 10.38 -6.21 -1.95
CA LEU A 116 11.10 -5.43 -2.96
C LEU A 116 12.17 -4.50 -2.35
N PHE A 117 11.90 -3.94 -1.18
CA PHE A 117 12.91 -3.19 -0.43
C PHE A 117 14.03 -4.10 0.08
N ASP A 118 13.70 -5.29 0.61
CA ASP A 118 14.69 -6.26 1.06
C ASP A 118 15.54 -6.78 -0.09
N MET A 119 14.94 -7.12 -1.25
CA MET A 119 15.67 -7.47 -2.48
C MET A 119 16.64 -6.36 -2.90
N THR A 120 16.23 -5.08 -2.79
CA THR A 120 17.08 -3.93 -3.12
C THR A 120 18.29 -3.85 -2.18
N ARG A 121 18.09 -4.03 -0.86
CA ARG A 121 19.18 -4.03 0.13
C ARG A 121 20.12 -5.22 -0.05
N ASP A 122 19.57 -6.39 -0.32
CA ASP A 122 20.37 -7.59 -0.53
C ASP A 122 21.17 -7.51 -1.84
N ALA A 123 20.57 -6.99 -2.91
CA ALA A 123 21.30 -6.69 -4.14
C ALA A 123 22.41 -5.67 -3.89
N ALA A 124 22.15 -4.59 -3.16
CA ALA A 124 23.15 -3.57 -2.80
C ALA A 124 24.35 -4.18 -2.05
N ALA A 125 24.09 -5.12 -1.16
CA ALA A 125 25.10 -5.82 -0.36
C ALA A 125 25.69 -7.07 -1.05
N ARG A 126 25.29 -7.35 -2.30
CA ARG A 126 25.70 -8.54 -3.08
C ARG A 126 25.39 -9.86 -2.39
N ARG A 127 24.27 -9.91 -1.62
CA ARG A 127 23.74 -11.13 -1.03
C ARG A 127 22.94 -11.92 -2.08
N PRO A 128 22.65 -13.23 -1.86
CA PRO A 128 22.01 -14.09 -2.87
C PRO A 128 20.52 -13.79 -3.08
N GLY A 129 19.88 -12.99 -2.25
CA GLY A 129 18.44 -12.69 -2.25
C GLY A 129 17.81 -12.86 -0.87
N VAL A 130 16.52 -12.62 -0.80
CA VAL A 130 15.74 -12.60 0.44
C VAL A 130 15.23 -14.01 0.76
N LEU A 131 15.55 -14.49 1.97
CA LEU A 131 15.00 -15.72 2.52
C LEU A 131 14.01 -15.34 3.63
N THR A 132 12.72 -15.68 3.46
CA THR A 132 11.66 -15.20 4.36
C THR A 132 10.45 -16.13 4.36
N LYS A 133 9.57 -15.96 5.35
CA LYS A 133 8.23 -16.58 5.37
C LYS A 133 7.12 -15.62 4.89
N VAL A 134 7.45 -14.38 4.58
CA VAL A 134 6.50 -13.40 4.04
C VAL A 134 6.00 -13.87 2.67
N GLY A 135 4.69 -13.96 2.53
CA GLY A 135 4.04 -14.42 1.30
C GLY A 135 3.75 -15.92 1.23
N MET A 136 4.15 -16.73 2.23
CA MET A 136 3.81 -18.16 2.25
C MET A 136 2.29 -18.35 2.23
N ASP A 137 1.83 -19.34 1.44
CA ASP A 137 0.43 -19.69 1.20
C ASP A 137 -0.42 -18.59 0.54
N THR A 138 0.18 -17.43 0.17
CA THR A 138 -0.45 -16.37 -0.63
C THR A 138 -0.13 -16.51 -2.12
N PHE A 139 -0.60 -15.57 -2.93
CA PHE A 139 -0.26 -15.51 -4.36
C PHE A 139 1.25 -15.41 -4.64
N ALA A 140 2.02 -14.90 -3.67
CA ALA A 140 3.48 -14.80 -3.80
C ALA A 140 4.18 -16.16 -3.70
N ASP A 141 3.53 -17.15 -3.11
CA ASP A 141 4.05 -18.52 -2.99
C ASP A 141 4.02 -19.24 -4.35
N PRO A 142 5.10 -19.93 -4.75
CA PRO A 142 5.15 -20.73 -5.97
C PRO A 142 4.08 -21.82 -6.08
N ILE A 143 3.54 -22.33 -4.97
CA ILE A 143 2.42 -23.30 -5.00
C ILE A 143 1.12 -22.68 -5.54
N ARG A 144 1.07 -21.36 -5.66
CA ARG A 144 -0.01 -20.60 -6.26
C ARG A 144 0.52 -19.89 -7.53
N GLN A 145 0.77 -18.58 -7.48
CA GLN A 145 1.17 -17.80 -8.66
C GLN A 145 2.66 -17.38 -8.65
N GLY A 146 3.39 -17.50 -7.53
CA GLY A 146 4.80 -17.09 -7.45
C GLY A 146 5.01 -15.64 -7.86
N CYS A 147 4.14 -14.73 -7.40
CA CYS A 147 4.09 -13.31 -7.75
C CYS A 147 3.62 -12.98 -9.18
N ALA A 148 3.35 -13.94 -10.06
CA ALA A 148 2.93 -13.66 -11.43
C ALA A 148 1.49 -13.10 -11.47
N MET A 149 1.29 -12.01 -12.22
CA MET A 149 0.00 -11.38 -12.42
C MET A 149 -0.68 -11.80 -13.73
N ASN A 150 0.07 -12.35 -14.67
CA ASN A 150 -0.43 -12.76 -15.98
C ASN A 150 0.36 -13.95 -16.55
N LYS A 151 -0.04 -14.42 -17.72
CA LYS A 151 0.52 -15.63 -18.34
C LYS A 151 1.98 -15.47 -18.73
N THR A 152 2.37 -14.32 -19.26
CA THR A 152 3.77 -14.03 -19.63
C THR A 152 4.68 -14.09 -18.42
N ALA A 153 4.29 -13.49 -17.29
CA ALA A 153 5.06 -13.57 -16.06
C ALA A 153 5.14 -14.99 -15.49
N ALA A 154 4.06 -15.76 -15.60
CA ALA A 154 4.02 -17.15 -15.09
C ALA A 154 5.02 -18.09 -15.81
N GLN A 155 5.46 -17.75 -17.02
CA GLN A 155 6.50 -18.51 -17.74
C GLN A 155 7.91 -18.33 -17.15
N ALA A 156 8.14 -17.29 -16.37
CA ALA A 156 9.43 -16.97 -15.76
C ALA A 156 9.28 -16.72 -14.24
N PRO A 157 9.03 -17.76 -13.43
CA PRO A 157 8.79 -17.61 -12.00
C PRO A 157 10.02 -17.01 -11.30
N ILE A 158 9.78 -16.07 -10.39
CA ILE A 158 10.82 -15.33 -9.67
C ILE A 158 10.97 -15.74 -8.21
N VAL A 159 10.11 -16.60 -7.69
CA VAL A 159 10.12 -17.04 -6.29
C VAL A 159 10.29 -18.55 -6.23
N LYS A 160 11.01 -19.05 -5.22
CA LYS A 160 11.24 -20.49 -5.01
C LYS A 160 10.93 -20.85 -3.56
N ARG A 161 10.38 -22.03 -3.33
CA ARG A 161 10.43 -22.67 -2.01
C ARG A 161 11.78 -23.33 -1.82
N VAL A 162 12.37 -23.16 -0.66
CA VAL A 162 13.65 -23.77 -0.28
C VAL A 162 13.56 -24.31 1.14
N GLU A 163 14.17 -25.48 1.37
CA GLU A 163 14.34 -26.02 2.72
C GLU A 163 15.61 -25.44 3.33
N PHE A 164 15.48 -24.81 4.50
CA PHE A 164 16.59 -24.24 5.23
C PHE A 164 16.38 -24.40 6.73
N GLU A 165 17.38 -24.93 7.45
CA GLU A 165 17.34 -25.19 8.91
C GLU A 165 16.11 -26.01 9.36
N GLY A 166 15.65 -26.96 8.52
CA GLY A 166 14.51 -27.82 8.82
C GLY A 166 13.13 -27.22 8.58
N ASP A 167 13.08 -26.02 8.01
CA ASP A 167 11.85 -25.29 7.70
C ASP A 167 11.77 -24.96 6.21
N THR A 168 10.55 -24.85 5.69
CA THR A 168 10.30 -24.34 4.34
C THR A 168 10.28 -22.81 4.36
N TRP A 169 11.01 -22.18 3.45
CA TRP A 169 11.12 -20.74 3.25
C TRP A 169 10.81 -20.36 1.81
N LEU A 170 10.46 -19.10 1.59
CA LEU A 170 10.44 -18.48 0.26
C LEU A 170 11.78 -17.79 0.02
N HIS A 171 12.35 -18.02 -1.15
CA HIS A 171 13.53 -17.33 -1.64
C HIS A 171 13.16 -16.43 -2.81
N TYR A 172 13.38 -15.13 -2.64
CA TYR A 172 13.21 -14.10 -3.67
C TYR A 172 14.60 -13.70 -4.17
N PRO A 173 15.02 -14.15 -5.37
CA PRO A 173 16.33 -13.82 -5.92
C PRO A 173 16.43 -12.35 -6.27
N ASN A 174 17.62 -11.78 -6.14
CA ASN A 174 17.84 -10.38 -6.48
C ASN A 174 17.65 -10.11 -7.96
N ILE A 175 17.04 -8.96 -8.26
CA ILE A 175 16.99 -8.35 -9.58
C ILE A 175 17.73 -7.02 -9.44
N VAL A 176 18.89 -6.90 -10.06
CA VAL A 176 19.77 -5.76 -9.89
C VAL A 176 19.34 -4.59 -10.78
N PRO A 177 18.89 -3.45 -10.22
CA PRO A 177 18.59 -2.28 -11.01
C PRO A 177 19.88 -1.62 -11.55
N THR A 178 19.80 -1.12 -12.79
CA THR A 178 20.90 -0.41 -13.46
C THR A 178 20.66 1.10 -13.50
N VAL A 179 19.42 1.53 -13.29
CA VAL A 179 19.03 2.95 -13.19
C VAL A 179 18.14 3.15 -11.98
N ALA A 180 18.38 4.18 -11.19
CA ALA A 180 17.46 4.64 -10.15
C ALA A 180 16.90 6.01 -10.54
N VAL A 181 15.58 6.16 -10.42
CA VAL A 181 14.88 7.44 -10.59
C VAL A 181 14.23 7.78 -9.25
N LEU A 182 14.75 8.83 -8.62
CA LEU A 182 14.38 9.27 -7.27
C LEU A 182 13.70 10.63 -7.30
N ARG A 183 12.92 10.95 -6.27
CA ARG A 183 12.48 12.31 -6.00
C ARG A 183 12.89 12.75 -4.60
N ALA A 184 13.25 14.03 -4.48
CA ALA A 184 13.55 14.70 -3.23
C ALA A 184 13.09 16.17 -3.29
N THR A 185 13.27 16.94 -2.22
CA THR A 185 12.89 18.36 -2.20
C THR A 185 13.99 19.24 -2.74
N THR A 186 15.18 19.18 -2.14
CA THR A 186 16.33 20.04 -2.49
C THR A 186 17.55 19.19 -2.80
N ALA A 187 18.28 19.57 -3.85
CA ALA A 187 19.64 19.09 -4.09
C ALA A 187 20.65 20.22 -3.92
N ASP A 188 21.84 19.94 -3.40
CA ASP A 188 22.96 20.85 -3.58
C ASP A 188 23.70 20.56 -4.90
N ASP A 189 24.66 21.43 -5.28
CA ASP A 189 25.44 21.27 -6.51
C ASP A 189 26.39 20.05 -6.50
N HIS A 190 26.55 19.38 -5.35
CA HIS A 190 27.21 18.08 -5.21
C HIS A 190 26.27 16.89 -5.34
N GLY A 191 24.93 17.14 -5.37
CA GLY A 191 23.88 16.12 -5.46
C GLY A 191 23.45 15.54 -4.11
N ASN A 192 23.79 16.16 -2.98
CA ASN A 192 23.21 15.81 -1.69
C ASN A 192 21.73 16.15 -1.70
N LEU A 193 20.85 15.19 -1.30
CA LEU A 193 19.40 15.34 -1.34
C LEU A 193 18.80 15.47 0.05
N THR A 194 17.86 16.40 0.20
CA THR A 194 17.02 16.56 1.40
C THR A 194 15.54 16.45 1.06
N TYR A 195 14.70 16.12 2.06
CA TYR A 195 13.29 15.74 1.89
C TYR A 195 12.35 16.62 2.71
N GLU A 196 12.72 17.87 2.96
CA GLU A 196 12.04 18.76 3.90
C GLU A 196 10.60 19.12 3.53
N HIS A 197 10.19 18.93 2.27
CA HIS A 197 8.80 19.12 1.83
C HIS A 197 8.09 17.79 1.51
N GLU A 198 8.79 16.67 1.60
CA GLU A 198 8.18 15.38 1.33
C GLU A 198 7.42 14.87 2.56
N GLY A 199 6.32 14.14 2.32
CA GLY A 199 5.55 13.48 3.39
C GLY A 199 6.11 12.11 3.81
N ALA A 200 7.18 11.64 3.16
CA ALA A 200 7.88 10.39 3.47
C ALA A 200 9.25 10.35 2.82
N TYR A 201 10.18 9.55 3.36
CA TYR A 201 11.50 9.33 2.77
C TYR A 201 11.52 8.24 1.71
N LEU A 202 10.57 7.29 1.79
CA LEU A 202 10.49 6.11 0.94
C LEU A 202 11.81 5.29 0.95
N GLY A 203 12.20 4.68 -0.19
CA GLY A 203 13.39 3.82 -0.31
C GLY A 203 14.50 4.40 -1.17
N GLY A 204 14.53 5.70 -1.37
CA GLY A 204 15.46 6.34 -2.31
C GLY A 204 16.94 6.13 -2.00
N LEU A 205 17.31 6.06 -0.71
CA LEU A 205 18.69 5.81 -0.29
C LEU A 205 19.16 4.41 -0.71
N GLU A 206 18.38 3.38 -0.37
CA GLU A 206 18.72 1.98 -0.65
C GLU A 206 18.79 1.74 -2.17
N GLN A 207 17.87 2.34 -2.93
CA GLN A 207 17.85 2.25 -4.40
C GLN A 207 19.08 2.92 -5.01
N ALA A 208 19.47 4.11 -4.53
CA ALA A 208 20.70 4.80 -4.96
C ALA A 208 21.95 3.99 -4.64
N ILE A 209 22.07 3.44 -3.42
CA ILE A 209 23.20 2.60 -3.02
C ILE A 209 23.28 1.37 -3.92
N CYS A 210 22.15 0.68 -4.14
CA CYS A 210 22.11 -0.53 -4.97
C CYS A 210 22.63 -0.26 -6.38
N VAL A 211 22.09 0.76 -7.04
CA VAL A 211 22.47 1.12 -8.41
C VAL A 211 23.94 1.55 -8.50
N ARG A 212 24.40 2.37 -7.56
CA ARG A 212 25.83 2.82 -7.55
C ARG A 212 26.81 1.69 -7.30
N ASN A 213 26.50 0.74 -6.42
CA ASN A 213 27.35 -0.42 -6.13
C ASN A 213 27.53 -1.35 -7.34
N HIS A 214 26.63 -1.23 -8.32
CA HIS A 214 26.67 -1.99 -9.58
C HIS A 214 27.07 -1.14 -10.79
N GLY A 215 27.55 0.11 -10.57
CA GLY A 215 28.03 0.98 -11.64
C GLY A 215 26.93 1.59 -12.52
N GLY A 216 25.70 1.61 -12.02
CA GLY A 216 24.55 2.16 -12.74
C GLY A 216 24.38 3.67 -12.58
N LEU A 217 23.28 4.20 -13.11
CA LEU A 217 22.94 5.63 -13.21
C LEU A 217 21.87 6.01 -12.19
N VAL A 218 22.12 7.06 -11.39
CA VAL A 218 21.15 7.60 -10.42
C VAL A 218 20.71 8.99 -10.85
N ILE A 219 19.42 9.15 -11.12
CA ILE A 219 18.74 10.39 -11.51
C ILE A 219 17.84 10.84 -10.37
N ALA A 220 17.99 12.06 -9.90
CA ALA A 220 17.14 12.66 -8.88
C ALA A 220 16.34 13.84 -9.46
N GLN A 221 15.00 13.80 -9.31
CA GLN A 221 14.12 14.93 -9.53
C GLN A 221 13.97 15.71 -8.22
N VAL A 222 14.10 17.03 -8.26
CA VAL A 222 13.98 17.91 -7.08
C VAL A 222 13.22 19.17 -7.41
N SER A 223 12.58 19.80 -6.42
CA SER A 223 11.90 21.09 -6.65
C SER A 223 12.88 22.24 -6.79
N ARG A 224 14.07 22.16 -6.20
CA ARG A 224 15.06 23.26 -6.21
C ARG A 224 16.49 22.77 -5.96
N MET A 225 17.42 23.65 -6.30
CA MET A 225 18.85 23.44 -6.01
C MET A 225 19.40 24.54 -5.10
N THR A 226 20.44 24.19 -4.36
CA THR A 226 21.24 25.12 -3.54
C THR A 226 22.74 24.85 -3.71
N LYS A 227 23.58 25.67 -3.06
CA LYS A 227 25.03 25.50 -3.10
C LYS A 227 25.51 24.50 -2.05
N ARG A 228 26.59 23.83 -2.34
CA ARG A 228 27.31 22.97 -1.39
C ARG A 228 27.56 23.71 -0.06
N GLY A 229 27.31 22.99 1.05
CA GLY A 229 27.47 23.51 2.41
C GLY A 229 26.28 24.31 2.95
N SER A 230 25.19 24.47 2.16
CA SER A 230 23.94 25.07 2.63
C SER A 230 23.02 24.06 3.36
N LEU A 231 23.18 22.76 3.09
CA LEU A 231 22.38 21.70 3.71
C LEU A 231 23.05 21.22 4.99
N ARG A 232 22.27 21.03 6.06
CA ARG A 232 22.80 20.43 7.28
C ARG A 232 23.03 18.94 7.05
N PRO A 233 24.17 18.35 7.49
CA PRO A 233 24.49 16.94 7.25
C PRO A 233 23.40 15.97 7.76
N HIS A 234 22.72 16.28 8.86
CA HIS A 234 21.64 15.47 9.42
C HIS A 234 20.37 15.45 8.56
N ASP A 235 20.15 16.46 7.71
CA ASP A 235 18.99 16.55 6.83
C ASP A 235 19.24 15.86 5.47
N VAL A 236 20.50 15.58 5.13
CA VAL A 236 20.85 14.86 3.90
C VAL A 236 20.47 13.40 4.04
N ARG A 237 19.49 12.97 3.23
CA ARG A 237 18.99 11.59 3.23
C ARG A 237 19.64 10.73 2.14
N VAL A 238 20.05 11.33 1.02
CA VAL A 238 20.81 10.64 -0.01
C VAL A 238 22.10 11.43 -0.26
N PRO A 239 23.28 10.89 0.11
CA PRO A 239 24.56 11.56 -0.10
C PRO A 239 24.89 11.76 -1.57
N GLY A 240 25.45 12.90 -1.93
CA GLY A 240 25.67 13.31 -3.31
C GLY A 240 26.58 12.39 -4.14
N HIS A 241 27.50 11.64 -3.52
CA HIS A 241 28.33 10.69 -4.26
C HIS A 241 27.53 9.52 -4.87
N LEU A 242 26.30 9.33 -4.43
CA LEU A 242 25.37 8.33 -4.97
C LEU A 242 24.55 8.85 -6.17
N VAL A 243 24.46 10.16 -6.37
CA VAL A 243 23.62 10.80 -7.40
C VAL A 243 24.47 11.23 -8.58
N ASP A 244 24.07 10.90 -9.80
CA ASP A 244 24.78 11.29 -11.02
C ASP A 244 24.16 12.53 -11.67
N LEU A 245 22.83 12.57 -11.76
CA LEU A 245 22.08 13.62 -12.45
C LEU A 245 20.98 14.19 -11.54
N VAL A 246 20.78 15.50 -11.64
CA VAL A 246 19.72 16.24 -10.93
C VAL A 246 18.86 16.96 -11.95
N VAL A 247 17.56 16.73 -11.91
CA VAL A 247 16.54 17.39 -12.73
C VAL A 247 15.69 18.27 -11.82
N ILE A 248 15.46 19.53 -12.20
CA ILE A 248 14.61 20.45 -11.43
C ILE A 248 13.18 20.40 -11.97
N ASP A 249 12.23 20.20 -11.07
CA ASP A 249 10.80 20.33 -11.30
C ASP A 249 10.21 21.19 -10.16
N PRO A 250 10.10 22.52 -10.34
CA PRO A 250 9.60 23.41 -9.29
C PRO A 250 8.12 23.20 -8.97
N ASP A 251 7.38 22.56 -9.87
CA ASP A 251 5.94 22.32 -9.77
C ASP A 251 5.60 20.92 -9.24
N GLN A 252 6.60 20.14 -8.85
CA GLN A 252 6.36 18.82 -8.25
C GLN A 252 5.47 18.94 -7.01
N LYS A 253 4.40 18.13 -6.98
CA LYS A 253 3.42 18.15 -5.89
C LYS A 253 3.82 17.21 -4.76
N GLN A 254 3.54 17.62 -3.52
CA GLN A 254 3.75 16.76 -2.35
C GLN A 254 2.82 15.52 -2.37
N THR A 255 1.55 15.71 -2.76
CA THR A 255 0.58 14.65 -3.05
C THR A 255 -0.01 14.88 -4.44
N CYS A 256 -0.97 14.06 -4.91
CA CYS A 256 -1.60 14.26 -6.23
C CYS A 256 -2.29 15.62 -6.40
N GLU A 257 -2.80 16.22 -5.34
CA GLU A 257 -3.49 17.52 -5.38
C GLU A 257 -2.75 18.65 -4.65
N THR A 258 -1.98 18.31 -3.62
CA THR A 258 -1.32 19.28 -2.76
C THR A 258 0.06 19.61 -3.28
N LEU A 259 0.29 20.86 -3.68
CA LEU A 259 1.63 21.32 -4.04
C LEU A 259 2.55 21.26 -2.81
N TYR A 260 2.10 21.83 -1.69
CA TYR A 260 2.82 21.77 -0.43
C TYR A 260 1.90 22.09 0.76
N ASP A 261 1.97 21.24 1.79
CA ASP A 261 1.37 21.44 3.10
C ASP A 261 2.41 21.16 4.19
N PRO A 262 2.84 22.18 4.95
CA PRO A 262 3.89 22.01 5.96
C PRO A 262 3.51 21.06 7.11
N ALA A 263 2.22 20.78 7.32
CA ALA A 263 1.78 19.80 8.32
C ALA A 263 2.05 18.35 7.88
N ILE A 264 2.05 18.08 6.57
CA ILE A 264 2.38 16.75 6.01
C ILE A 264 3.88 16.46 6.12
N SER A 265 4.72 17.49 5.99
CA SER A 265 6.18 17.35 6.13
C SER A 265 6.69 17.54 7.56
N GLY A 266 5.79 17.69 8.55
CA GLY A 266 6.15 17.85 9.95
C GLY A 266 6.79 19.18 10.33
N GLN A 267 6.68 20.21 9.49
CA GLN A 267 7.23 21.53 9.79
C GLN A 267 6.34 22.36 10.73
N ILE A 268 5.04 22.06 10.72
CA ILE A 268 4.07 22.65 11.66
C ILE A 268 3.13 21.57 12.19
N MET A 269 2.55 21.80 13.35
CA MET A 269 1.43 21.01 13.87
C MET A 269 0.12 21.74 13.62
N ARG A 270 -0.92 20.99 13.28
CA ARG A 270 -2.30 21.48 13.18
C ARG A 270 -3.04 21.24 14.49
N PRO A 271 -3.87 22.18 14.95
CA PRO A 271 -4.80 21.91 16.04
C PRO A 271 -5.70 20.71 15.73
N TRP A 272 -5.96 19.84 16.73
CA TRP A 272 -6.77 18.65 16.54
C TRP A 272 -8.21 18.96 16.09
N ASP A 273 -8.79 20.06 16.54
CA ASP A 273 -10.13 20.55 16.15
C ASP A 273 -10.22 21.05 14.69
N SER A 274 -9.08 21.19 14.01
CA SER A 274 -9.04 21.53 12.58
C SER A 274 -9.26 20.34 11.64
N PHE A 275 -9.20 19.12 12.15
CA PHE A 275 -9.42 17.92 11.35
C PHE A 275 -10.92 17.60 11.24
N ALA A 276 -11.37 17.23 10.04
CA ALA A 276 -12.74 16.82 9.81
C ALA A 276 -13.04 15.50 10.53
N LEU A 277 -14.17 15.45 11.22
CA LEU A 277 -14.70 14.21 11.80
C LEU A 277 -15.21 13.28 10.71
N ALA A 278 -15.39 12.00 11.06
CA ALA A 278 -16.02 11.04 10.17
C ALA A 278 -17.50 11.39 9.97
N GLU A 279 -17.96 11.43 8.73
CA GLU A 279 -19.38 11.65 8.42
C GLU A 279 -20.23 10.52 8.97
N HIS A 280 -21.43 10.87 9.48
CA HIS A 280 -22.35 9.87 9.99
C HIS A 280 -22.90 9.01 8.86
N GLY A 281 -22.82 7.71 9.02
CA GLY A 281 -23.23 6.74 8.01
C GLY A 281 -22.76 5.32 8.34
N VAL A 282 -23.12 4.40 7.48
CA VAL A 282 -22.84 2.96 7.65
C VAL A 282 -21.35 2.67 7.79
N GLU A 283 -20.50 3.32 7.00
CA GLU A 283 -19.05 3.13 7.09
C GLU A 283 -18.48 3.59 8.43
N LYS A 284 -19.04 4.68 8.99
CA LYS A 284 -18.69 5.13 10.34
C LYS A 284 -19.05 4.09 11.40
N VAL A 285 -20.19 3.39 11.27
CA VAL A 285 -20.56 2.31 12.18
C VAL A 285 -19.53 1.17 12.14
N ILE A 286 -19.11 0.77 10.94
CA ILE A 286 -18.07 -0.24 10.77
C ILE A 286 -16.76 0.23 11.43
N ALA A 287 -16.35 1.48 11.18
CA ALA A 287 -15.12 2.05 11.73
C ALA A 287 -15.17 2.18 13.27
N ARG A 288 -16.33 2.54 13.84
CA ARG A 288 -16.56 2.56 15.30
C ARG A 288 -16.40 1.18 15.91
N ARG A 289 -17.02 0.13 15.30
CA ARG A 289 -16.82 -1.23 15.80
C ARG A 289 -15.35 -1.64 15.70
N ALA A 290 -14.66 -1.26 14.62
CA ALA A 290 -13.23 -1.52 14.49
C ALA A 290 -12.41 -0.80 15.57
N ALA A 291 -12.73 0.46 15.90
CA ALA A 291 -12.07 1.21 16.97
C ALA A 291 -12.18 0.56 18.35
N MET A 292 -13.21 -0.27 18.60
CA MET A 292 -13.33 -1.03 19.85
C MET A 292 -12.23 -2.08 20.05
N GLU A 293 -11.47 -2.41 19.01
CA GLU A 293 -10.31 -3.31 19.11
C GLU A 293 -9.02 -2.60 19.59
N LEU A 294 -9.10 -1.28 19.81
CA LEU A 294 -8.00 -0.46 20.30
C LEU A 294 -8.09 -0.20 21.80
N SER A 295 -6.92 -0.08 22.41
CA SER A 295 -6.73 0.43 23.77
C SER A 295 -5.67 1.53 23.78
N PRO A 296 -5.73 2.47 24.74
CA PRO A 296 -4.70 3.49 24.87
C PRO A 296 -3.28 2.90 24.98
N GLY A 297 -2.33 3.52 24.28
CA GLY A 297 -0.93 3.10 24.24
C GLY A 297 -0.60 2.03 23.18
N MET A 298 -1.58 1.49 22.45
CA MET A 298 -1.33 0.56 21.35
C MET A 298 -0.61 1.25 20.19
N THR A 299 0.17 0.45 19.46
CA THR A 299 0.72 0.79 18.15
C THR A 299 -0.11 0.06 17.08
N ALA A 300 -0.64 0.79 16.11
CA ALA A 300 -1.53 0.24 15.11
C ALA A 300 -1.13 0.62 13.68
N ASN A 301 -1.17 -0.36 12.78
CA ASN A 301 -1.06 -0.09 11.34
C ASN A 301 -2.44 0.25 10.75
N LEU A 302 -2.45 1.08 9.73
CA LEU A 302 -3.65 1.54 9.04
C LEU A 302 -3.53 1.37 7.53
N GLY A 303 -4.48 0.63 6.95
CA GLY A 303 -4.63 0.48 5.51
C GLY A 303 -5.64 1.43 4.88
N PHE A 304 -5.91 1.23 3.60
CA PHE A 304 -6.85 2.00 2.80
C PHE A 304 -8.31 1.59 3.03
N GLY A 305 -9.28 2.45 2.68
CA GLY A 305 -10.72 2.18 2.73
C GLY A 305 -11.37 2.55 4.06
N ILE A 306 -12.38 1.78 4.50
CA ILE A 306 -13.16 2.06 5.73
C ILE A 306 -12.24 2.08 6.96
N SER A 307 -11.25 1.21 7.00
CA SER A 307 -10.25 1.17 8.07
C SER A 307 -9.56 2.51 8.30
N ALA A 308 -9.33 3.30 7.24
CA ALA A 308 -8.71 4.61 7.32
C ALA A 308 -9.54 5.67 8.09
N MET A 309 -10.80 5.37 8.44
CA MET A 309 -11.64 6.23 9.26
C MET A 309 -11.39 6.07 10.76
N VAL A 310 -10.76 4.98 11.21
CA VAL A 310 -10.58 4.66 12.64
C VAL A 310 -9.89 5.80 13.42
N PRO A 311 -8.84 6.47 12.93
CA PRO A 311 -8.24 7.62 13.63
C PRO A 311 -9.22 8.78 13.85
N ARG A 312 -10.14 9.00 12.91
CA ARG A 312 -11.19 10.04 13.04
C ARG A 312 -12.26 9.68 14.07
N ILE A 313 -12.47 8.38 14.33
CA ILE A 313 -13.33 7.93 15.44
C ILE A 313 -12.66 8.30 16.77
N LEU A 314 -11.35 8.01 16.94
CA LEU A 314 -10.63 8.39 18.16
C LEU A 314 -10.60 9.92 18.35
N LEU A 315 -10.48 10.70 17.26
CA LEU A 315 -10.58 12.15 17.31
C LEU A 315 -11.95 12.62 17.81
N GLU A 316 -13.05 12.03 17.31
CA GLU A 316 -14.42 12.35 17.73
C GLU A 316 -14.66 12.01 19.21
N GLU A 317 -14.04 10.94 19.68
CA GLU A 317 -14.12 10.50 21.09
C GLU A 317 -13.21 11.33 22.02
N GLY A 318 -12.46 12.31 21.49
CA GLY A 318 -11.57 13.17 22.26
C GLY A 318 -10.20 12.57 22.59
N HIS A 319 -9.83 11.49 21.92
CA HIS A 319 -8.60 10.74 22.18
C HIS A 319 -7.69 10.58 20.94
N PRO A 320 -7.37 11.65 20.19
CA PRO A 320 -6.64 11.54 18.90
C PRO A 320 -5.21 10.99 19.04
N GLU A 321 -4.61 11.10 20.23
CA GLU A 321 -3.24 10.66 20.52
C GLU A 321 -3.18 9.37 21.35
N ALA A 322 -4.33 8.69 21.55
CA ALA A 322 -4.39 7.49 22.37
C ALA A 322 -3.63 6.30 21.76
N VAL A 323 -3.44 6.30 20.45
CA VAL A 323 -2.81 5.22 19.67
C VAL A 323 -1.71 5.79 18.79
N THR A 324 -0.56 5.09 18.74
CA THR A 324 0.51 5.42 17.81
C THR A 324 0.25 4.75 16.45
N TRP A 325 -0.03 5.55 15.43
CA TRP A 325 -0.22 5.04 14.08
C TRP A 325 1.13 4.80 13.39
N VAL A 326 1.28 3.67 12.70
CA VAL A 326 2.45 3.36 11.87
C VAL A 326 1.99 3.15 10.43
N ILE A 327 2.40 4.07 9.57
CA ILE A 327 1.95 4.14 8.18
C ILE A 327 3.03 3.52 7.27
N GLU A 328 2.59 2.78 6.25
CA GLU A 328 3.45 2.04 5.32
C GLU A 328 4.58 2.91 4.74
N GLN A 329 4.28 4.15 4.38
CA GLN A 329 5.23 5.09 3.78
C GLN A 329 6.28 5.61 4.76
N GLY A 330 6.05 5.46 6.07
CA GLY A 330 7.02 5.73 7.12
C GLY A 330 6.64 6.81 8.11
N ALA A 331 5.46 7.42 8.02
CA ALA A 331 4.96 8.31 9.07
C ALA A 331 4.60 7.49 10.32
N VAL A 332 4.99 8.00 11.49
CA VAL A 332 4.72 7.43 12.82
C VAL A 332 4.00 8.48 13.65
N GLY A 333 2.90 8.12 14.30
CA GLY A 333 2.07 9.03 15.08
C GLY A 333 1.21 9.97 14.23
N GLY A 334 0.61 10.94 14.87
CA GLY A 334 -0.20 11.99 14.25
C GLY A 334 -1.56 11.50 13.73
N MET A 335 -2.12 12.28 12.80
CA MET A 335 -3.38 11.99 12.12
C MET A 335 -3.09 11.41 10.72
N PRO A 336 -3.30 10.12 10.48
CA PRO A 336 -3.23 9.53 9.15
C PRO A 336 -4.23 10.19 8.20
N LEU A 337 -3.77 10.53 7.01
CA LEU A 337 -4.57 11.19 5.99
C LEU A 337 -5.24 10.17 5.06
N THR A 338 -6.36 10.57 4.48
CA THR A 338 -7.20 9.73 3.61
C THR A 338 -7.30 10.32 2.21
N GLY A 339 -7.93 9.58 1.28
CA GLY A 339 -8.16 10.06 -0.08
C GLY A 339 -6.87 10.35 -0.83
N PHE A 340 -6.73 11.54 -1.35
CA PHE A 340 -5.58 11.98 -2.17
C PHE A 340 -4.26 12.09 -1.41
N ALA A 341 -4.29 12.18 -0.09
CA ALA A 341 -3.12 12.24 0.77
C ALA A 341 -2.87 10.93 1.54
N PHE A 342 -3.52 9.83 1.14
CA PHE A 342 -3.29 8.51 1.73
C PHE A 342 -1.79 8.14 1.66
N GLY A 343 -1.28 7.63 2.77
CA GLY A 343 0.14 7.34 2.95
C GLY A 343 0.92 8.44 3.67
N CYS A 344 0.31 9.61 3.86
CA CYS A 344 0.83 10.70 4.68
C CYS A 344 0.15 10.75 6.06
N ALA A 345 0.76 11.48 6.98
CA ALA A 345 0.14 11.89 8.24
C ALA A 345 0.41 13.39 8.48
N SER A 346 -0.53 14.09 9.10
CA SER A 346 -0.27 15.38 9.71
C SER A 346 0.07 15.18 11.18
N ASN A 347 0.87 16.06 11.78
CA ASN A 347 1.31 15.97 13.17
C ASN A 347 2.11 14.68 13.48
N ALA A 348 2.80 14.12 12.50
CA ALA A 348 3.62 12.93 12.74
C ALA A 348 4.71 13.20 13.79
N ASP A 349 4.93 12.23 14.68
CA ASP A 349 6.00 12.28 15.68
C ASP A 349 7.36 12.02 15.03
N ALA A 350 7.39 11.17 13.99
CA ALA A 350 8.61 10.83 13.27
C ALA A 350 8.32 10.39 11.83
N PHE A 351 9.36 10.48 11.00
CA PHE A 351 9.41 9.86 9.67
C PHE A 351 10.53 8.82 9.65
N VAL A 352 10.17 7.59 9.32
CA VAL A 352 11.08 6.45 9.15
C VAL A 352 11.15 6.11 7.66
N PRO A 353 12.31 5.80 7.07
CA PRO A 353 12.35 5.29 5.70
C PRO A 353 11.50 4.02 5.54
N SER A 354 10.78 3.89 4.41
CA SER A 354 9.88 2.75 4.19
C SER A 354 10.56 1.38 4.38
N PRO A 355 11.81 1.15 3.92
CA PRO A 355 12.48 -0.14 4.16
C PRO A 355 12.58 -0.53 5.65
N GLN A 356 12.81 0.45 6.54
CA GLN A 356 12.84 0.21 7.99
C GLN A 356 11.44 0.01 8.56
N GLN A 357 10.45 0.76 8.06
CA GLN A 357 9.06 0.58 8.47
C GLN A 357 8.56 -0.83 8.14
N PHE A 358 8.93 -1.39 6.98
CA PHE A 358 8.58 -2.75 6.60
C PHE A 358 9.24 -3.82 7.48
N ILE A 359 10.44 -3.58 8.01
CA ILE A 359 11.03 -4.48 9.03
C ILE A 359 10.14 -4.52 10.28
N THR A 360 9.59 -3.38 10.70
CA THR A 360 8.65 -3.33 11.83
C THR A 360 7.40 -4.18 11.54
N PHE A 361 6.87 -4.09 10.32
CA PHE A 361 5.70 -4.88 9.94
C PHE A 361 5.99 -6.38 9.85
N GLN A 362 7.02 -6.77 9.13
CA GLN A 362 7.43 -8.16 8.96
C GLN A 362 7.78 -8.83 10.30
N GLY A 363 8.37 -8.06 11.23
CA GLY A 363 8.76 -8.52 12.56
C GLY A 363 7.66 -8.46 13.61
N GLY A 364 6.47 -7.91 13.29
CA GLY A 364 5.35 -7.82 14.23
C GLY A 364 5.55 -6.79 15.35
N GLY A 365 6.25 -5.69 15.08
CA GLY A 365 6.52 -4.61 16.03
C GLY A 365 5.33 -3.64 16.22
N PHE A 366 4.10 -4.14 16.17
CA PHE A 366 2.85 -3.39 16.37
C PHE A 366 1.75 -4.34 16.90
N ASP A 367 0.70 -3.79 17.49
CA ASP A 367 -0.32 -4.57 18.21
C ASP A 367 -1.43 -5.07 17.30
N VAL A 368 -1.91 -4.21 16.38
CA VAL A 368 -3.05 -4.50 15.52
C VAL A 368 -2.91 -3.82 14.16
N SER A 369 -3.42 -4.49 13.12
CA SER A 369 -3.55 -3.92 11.77
C SER A 369 -5.00 -3.76 11.38
N PHE A 370 -5.37 -2.58 10.86
CA PHE A 370 -6.67 -2.28 10.29
C PHE A 370 -6.58 -2.21 8.77
N LEU A 371 -7.17 -3.18 8.09
CA LEU A 371 -7.10 -3.36 6.65
C LEU A 371 -8.49 -3.49 6.05
N SER A 372 -8.60 -3.42 4.73
CA SER A 372 -9.85 -3.66 4.01
C SER A 372 -9.79 -4.96 3.22
N PHE A 373 -10.94 -5.40 2.67
CA PHE A 373 -11.04 -6.56 1.79
C PHE A 373 -11.95 -6.26 0.59
N MET A 374 -11.64 -6.87 -0.55
CA MET A 374 -12.52 -6.93 -1.72
C MET A 374 -13.35 -8.19 -1.72
N GLU A 375 -12.72 -9.33 -1.40
CA GLU A 375 -13.34 -10.65 -1.29
C GLU A 375 -12.79 -11.39 -0.07
N VAL A 376 -13.64 -12.23 0.54
CA VAL A 376 -13.28 -13.19 1.60
C VAL A 376 -13.88 -14.52 1.22
N ASP A 377 -13.13 -15.62 1.30
CA ASP A 377 -13.67 -16.95 1.07
C ASP A 377 -13.95 -17.70 2.38
N ARG A 378 -14.52 -18.90 2.26
CA ARG A 378 -14.90 -19.72 3.42
C ARG A 378 -13.74 -20.17 4.30
N GLU A 379 -12.50 -20.16 3.76
CA GLU A 379 -11.29 -20.47 4.51
C GLU A 379 -10.70 -19.22 5.20
N GLY A 380 -11.38 -18.06 5.05
CA GLY A 380 -10.90 -16.78 5.55
C GLY A 380 -9.77 -16.16 4.74
N ASN A 381 -9.51 -16.67 3.54
CA ASN A 381 -8.56 -15.99 2.65
C ASN A 381 -9.12 -14.65 2.20
N VAL A 382 -8.25 -13.65 2.00
CA VAL A 382 -8.62 -12.31 1.54
C VAL A 382 -7.95 -12.00 0.21
N ASN A 383 -8.70 -11.33 -0.66
CA ASN A 383 -8.22 -10.70 -1.88
C ASN A 383 -8.37 -9.17 -1.80
N VAL A 384 -7.28 -8.43 -2.06
CA VAL A 384 -7.27 -6.97 -2.19
C VAL A 384 -6.53 -6.49 -3.45
N SER A 385 -5.97 -7.39 -4.24
CA SER A 385 -4.95 -7.05 -5.23
C SER A 385 -5.42 -7.11 -6.68
N LYS A 386 -6.34 -8.03 -7.00
CA LYS A 386 -6.74 -8.29 -8.39
C LYS A 386 -8.16 -8.82 -8.49
N LEU A 387 -8.92 -8.29 -9.45
CA LEU A 387 -10.20 -8.85 -9.92
C LEU A 387 -10.15 -8.95 -11.45
N ALA A 388 -10.28 -10.16 -12.02
CA ALA A 388 -10.34 -10.36 -13.46
C ALA A 388 -11.74 -10.12 -14.03
N LYS A 389 -12.77 -10.17 -13.18
CA LYS A 389 -14.15 -9.85 -13.56
C LYS A 389 -14.35 -8.35 -13.62
N LYS A 390 -15.26 -7.88 -14.50
CA LYS A 390 -15.58 -6.45 -14.58
C LYS A 390 -16.21 -5.92 -13.27
N PRO A 391 -15.81 -4.71 -12.81
CA PRO A 391 -14.71 -3.92 -13.34
C PRO A 391 -13.36 -4.58 -13.05
N TYR A 392 -12.49 -4.66 -14.05
CA TYR A 392 -11.12 -5.15 -13.85
C TYR A 392 -10.41 -4.29 -12.79
N LEU A 393 -9.67 -4.95 -11.93
CA LEU A 393 -8.84 -4.28 -10.94
C LEU A 393 -7.49 -4.98 -10.88
N THR A 394 -6.42 -4.20 -10.96
CA THR A 394 -5.04 -4.65 -10.84
C THR A 394 -4.30 -3.63 -9.98
N ALA A 395 -4.66 -3.57 -8.70
CA ALA A 395 -4.06 -2.63 -7.76
C ALA A 395 -2.71 -3.13 -7.21
N GLY A 396 -2.55 -4.44 -7.11
CA GLY A 396 -1.45 -5.07 -6.39
C GLY A 396 -1.67 -5.06 -4.87
N CYS A 397 -0.77 -5.70 -4.15
CA CYS A 397 -0.91 -5.90 -2.70
C CYS A 397 -0.31 -4.77 -1.86
N GLY A 398 0.62 -3.95 -2.43
CA GLY A 398 1.38 -3.01 -1.61
C GLY A 398 2.11 -3.73 -0.48
N GLY A 399 2.02 -3.16 0.72
CA GLY A 399 2.55 -3.74 1.95
C GLY A 399 1.64 -4.74 2.64
N PHE A 400 0.46 -5.03 2.09
CA PHE A 400 -0.56 -5.85 2.75
C PHE A 400 -0.04 -7.23 3.20
N VAL A 401 0.76 -7.90 2.34
CA VAL A 401 1.31 -9.24 2.65
C VAL A 401 2.39 -9.14 3.74
N ASP A 402 3.23 -8.12 3.71
CA ASP A 402 4.25 -7.88 4.74
C ASP A 402 3.60 -7.62 6.11
N ILE A 403 2.62 -6.72 6.13
CA ILE A 403 1.87 -6.33 7.33
C ILE A 403 1.14 -7.54 7.92
N THR A 404 0.38 -8.27 7.11
CA THR A 404 -0.40 -9.41 7.58
C THR A 404 0.47 -10.60 8.00
N SER A 405 1.69 -10.71 7.45
CA SER A 405 2.63 -11.77 7.86
C SER A 405 3.14 -11.59 9.28
N GLY A 406 3.33 -10.35 9.76
CA GLY A 406 3.85 -10.07 11.10
C GLY A 406 2.79 -9.72 12.14
N ALA A 407 1.58 -9.32 11.73
CA ALA A 407 0.54 -8.89 12.65
C ALA A 407 0.07 -10.02 13.58
N ARG A 408 -0.08 -9.73 14.87
CA ARG A 408 -0.71 -10.65 15.84
C ARG A 408 -2.22 -10.62 15.74
N LYS A 409 -2.79 -9.43 15.51
CA LYS A 409 -4.21 -9.19 15.35
C LYS A 409 -4.47 -8.41 14.06
N ILE A 410 -5.45 -8.88 13.29
CA ILE A 410 -5.83 -8.28 12.02
C ILE A 410 -7.33 -8.00 12.04
N VAL A 411 -7.70 -6.76 11.79
CA VAL A 411 -9.08 -6.31 11.68
C VAL A 411 -9.34 -5.89 10.24
N PHE A 412 -10.05 -6.72 9.50
CA PHE A 412 -10.52 -6.39 8.17
C PHE A 412 -11.86 -5.67 8.25
N SER A 413 -12.00 -4.54 7.57
CA SER A 413 -13.22 -3.73 7.51
C SER A 413 -13.73 -3.62 6.08
N GLY A 414 -15.02 -3.81 5.86
CA GLY A 414 -15.62 -3.72 4.54
C GLY A 414 -17.13 -3.92 4.55
N TRP A 415 -17.77 -3.66 3.43
CA TRP A 415 -19.16 -4.01 3.20
C TRP A 415 -19.31 -5.53 3.06
N PHE A 416 -20.43 -6.09 3.54
CA PHE A 416 -20.75 -7.51 3.36
C PHE A 416 -21.08 -7.84 1.89
N GLU A 417 -21.80 -6.93 1.23
CA GLU A 417 -22.10 -7.00 -0.21
C GLU A 417 -21.86 -5.64 -0.86
N ALA A 418 -21.26 -5.63 -2.04
CA ALA A 418 -21.08 -4.41 -2.80
C ALA A 418 -22.39 -3.97 -3.47
N GLY A 419 -22.74 -2.68 -3.30
CA GLY A 419 -23.95 -2.10 -3.86
C GLY A 419 -25.22 -2.37 -3.06
N ALA A 420 -25.13 -2.93 -1.85
CA ALA A 420 -26.27 -3.07 -0.96
C ALA A 420 -26.81 -1.69 -0.54
N GLN A 421 -28.13 -1.56 -0.45
CA GLN A 421 -28.76 -0.38 0.12
C GLN A 421 -29.14 -0.67 1.57
N ILE A 422 -28.70 0.23 2.44
CA ILE A 422 -28.82 0.09 3.88
C ILE A 422 -29.56 1.30 4.43
N ASP A 423 -30.62 1.04 5.19
CA ASP A 423 -31.26 2.06 6.03
C ASP A 423 -30.63 2.02 7.42
N LEU A 424 -30.05 3.15 7.83
CA LEU A 424 -29.42 3.34 9.13
C LEU A 424 -30.30 4.25 10.00
N THR A 425 -30.81 3.72 11.08
CA THR A 425 -31.62 4.45 12.06
C THR A 425 -31.02 4.30 13.46
N PRO A 426 -31.39 5.15 14.43
CA PRO A 426 -30.97 4.97 15.83
C PRO A 426 -31.44 3.65 16.46
N LYS A 427 -32.40 2.94 15.83
CA LYS A 427 -32.98 1.68 16.33
C LYS A 427 -32.35 0.44 15.69
N GLY A 428 -31.63 0.58 14.59
CA GLY A 428 -31.03 -0.55 13.90
C GLY A 428 -30.66 -0.26 12.46
N ILE A 429 -30.02 -1.25 11.87
CA ILE A 429 -29.65 -1.33 10.46
C ILE A 429 -30.62 -2.26 9.75
N THR A 430 -31.09 -1.87 8.57
CA THR A 430 -31.94 -2.72 7.74
C THR A 430 -31.37 -2.79 6.32
N VAL A 431 -31.20 -4.01 5.81
CA VAL A 431 -30.85 -4.22 4.40
C VAL A 431 -32.12 -4.06 3.57
N THR A 432 -32.26 -2.92 2.89
CA THR A 432 -33.46 -2.62 2.07
C THR A 432 -33.36 -3.21 0.67
N THR A 433 -32.15 -3.31 0.13
CA THR A 433 -31.86 -3.97 -1.15
C THR A 433 -30.55 -4.74 -1.03
N PRO A 434 -30.54 -6.05 -1.33
CA PRO A 434 -29.30 -6.84 -1.39
C PRO A 434 -28.30 -6.25 -2.38
N GLY A 435 -27.00 -6.46 -2.12
CA GLY A 435 -25.94 -6.04 -3.02
C GLY A 435 -25.92 -6.84 -4.33
N THR A 436 -25.35 -6.23 -5.36
CA THR A 436 -25.19 -6.89 -6.67
C THR A 436 -24.00 -7.85 -6.70
N PHE A 437 -23.03 -7.67 -5.80
CA PHE A 437 -21.84 -8.51 -5.69
C PHE A 437 -21.62 -8.94 -4.25
N THR A 438 -21.71 -10.25 -4.01
CA THR A 438 -21.30 -10.79 -2.71
C THR A 438 -19.77 -10.71 -2.60
N LYS A 439 -19.30 -10.28 -1.43
CA LYS A 439 -17.87 -10.30 -1.10
C LYS A 439 -17.48 -11.59 -0.36
N MET A 440 -18.46 -12.34 0.14
CA MET A 440 -18.26 -13.65 0.74
C MET A 440 -18.33 -14.70 -0.37
N VAL A 441 -17.17 -15.06 -0.96
CA VAL A 441 -17.07 -15.91 -2.15
C VAL A 441 -16.72 -17.37 -1.79
N GLU A 442 -16.87 -18.30 -2.73
CA GLU A 442 -16.46 -19.70 -2.54
C GLU A 442 -14.93 -19.83 -2.45
N ALA A 443 -14.22 -19.15 -3.34
CA ALA A 443 -12.78 -19.03 -3.33
C ALA A 443 -12.40 -17.65 -3.86
N VAL A 444 -11.46 -16.97 -3.21
CA VAL A 444 -10.94 -15.70 -3.71
C VAL A 444 -10.12 -15.92 -4.97
N GLU A 445 -10.18 -14.97 -5.90
CA GLU A 445 -9.43 -15.07 -7.16
C GLU A 445 -7.92 -15.02 -6.94
N HIS A 446 -7.48 -14.19 -5.99
CA HIS A 446 -6.06 -13.94 -5.72
C HIS A 446 -5.84 -13.90 -4.20
N VAL A 447 -5.20 -14.91 -3.66
CA VAL A 447 -5.00 -15.02 -2.20
C VAL A 447 -3.94 -14.03 -1.76
N THR A 448 -4.37 -12.87 -1.26
CA THR A 448 -3.46 -11.86 -0.71
C THR A 448 -3.17 -12.10 0.77
N PHE A 449 -4.12 -12.70 1.49
CA PHE A 449 -3.98 -13.18 2.87
C PHE A 449 -4.48 -14.62 2.95
N SER A 450 -3.76 -15.49 3.66
CA SER A 450 -4.15 -16.89 3.85
C SER A 450 -4.72 -17.10 5.24
N GLY A 451 -6.03 -17.42 5.31
CA GLY A 451 -6.70 -17.76 6.58
C GLY A 451 -6.11 -19.01 7.23
N ARG A 452 -5.80 -20.04 6.42
CA ARG A 452 -5.14 -21.25 6.92
C ARG A 452 -3.80 -20.92 7.59
N ARG A 453 -2.98 -20.09 6.96
CA ARG A 453 -1.69 -19.68 7.53
C ARG A 453 -1.87 -18.92 8.83
N ALA A 454 -2.83 -18.01 8.87
CA ALA A 454 -3.15 -17.23 10.07
C ALA A 454 -3.48 -18.13 11.28
N LEU A 455 -4.33 -19.14 11.08
CA LEU A 455 -4.65 -20.12 12.12
C LEU A 455 -3.41 -20.90 12.58
N GLN A 456 -2.57 -21.35 11.64
CA GLN A 456 -1.35 -22.10 11.95
C GLN A 456 -0.35 -21.32 12.82
N VAL A 457 -0.27 -19.99 12.63
CA VAL A 457 0.65 -19.13 13.38
C VAL A 457 -0.02 -18.42 14.56
N GLY A 458 -1.30 -18.70 14.81
CA GLY A 458 -2.05 -18.19 15.97
C GLY A 458 -2.44 -16.72 15.88
N GLN A 459 -2.69 -16.20 14.68
CA GLN A 459 -3.17 -14.83 14.49
C GLN A 459 -4.65 -14.71 14.86
N GLU A 460 -5.04 -13.63 15.53
CA GLU A 460 -6.43 -13.24 15.72
C GLU A 460 -6.92 -12.47 14.50
N VAL A 461 -7.99 -12.95 13.85
CA VAL A 461 -8.51 -12.34 12.62
C VAL A 461 -10.00 -12.05 12.75
N LEU A 462 -10.35 -10.78 12.52
CA LEU A 462 -11.73 -10.28 12.51
C LEU A 462 -12.07 -9.70 11.14
N TYR A 463 -13.32 -9.93 10.71
CA TYR A 463 -13.91 -9.26 9.55
C TYR A 463 -15.13 -8.49 10.03
N ILE A 464 -15.08 -7.17 9.98
CA ILE A 464 -16.12 -6.26 10.47
C ILE A 464 -16.88 -5.69 9.28
N THR A 465 -18.19 -5.90 9.27
CA THR A 465 -19.09 -5.41 8.23
C THR A 465 -20.24 -4.62 8.84
N GLU A 466 -21.09 -4.04 8.00
CA GLU A 466 -22.31 -3.38 8.43
C GLU A 466 -23.37 -4.35 8.99
N ARG A 467 -23.13 -5.68 8.91
CA ARG A 467 -24.09 -6.70 9.38
C ARG A 467 -23.62 -7.42 10.63
N CYS A 468 -22.34 -7.73 10.71
CA CYS A 468 -21.79 -8.56 11.78
C CYS A 468 -20.27 -8.41 11.90
N VAL A 469 -19.74 -8.90 13.02
CA VAL A 469 -18.32 -9.19 13.22
C VAL A 469 -18.10 -10.69 13.08
N ILE A 470 -17.24 -11.07 12.16
CA ILE A 470 -16.92 -12.46 11.86
C ILE A 470 -15.51 -12.74 12.40
N ARG A 471 -15.34 -13.85 13.11
CA ARG A 471 -14.03 -14.38 13.54
C ARG A 471 -13.62 -15.53 12.63
N LEU A 472 -12.33 -15.56 12.28
CA LEU A 472 -11.71 -16.73 11.67
C LEU A 472 -11.43 -17.76 12.78
N THR A 473 -11.90 -18.99 12.58
CA THR A 473 -11.73 -20.12 13.51
C THR A 473 -11.38 -21.40 12.73
N ASP A 474 -10.97 -22.44 13.44
CA ASP A 474 -10.77 -23.78 12.81
C ASP A 474 -12.06 -24.34 12.18
N ALA A 475 -13.22 -23.88 12.62
CA ALA A 475 -14.52 -24.22 12.04
C ALA A 475 -14.91 -23.34 10.85
N GLY A 476 -14.05 -22.39 10.43
CA GLY A 476 -14.31 -21.41 9.37
C GLY A 476 -14.75 -20.05 9.89
N LEU A 477 -15.57 -19.36 9.12
CA LEU A 477 -16.05 -18.00 9.40
C LEU A 477 -17.26 -18.00 10.31
N ILE A 478 -17.12 -17.50 11.53
CA ILE A 478 -18.18 -17.47 12.54
C ILE A 478 -18.54 -16.03 12.94
N ALA A 479 -19.77 -15.62 12.70
CA ALA A 479 -20.29 -14.34 13.19
C ALA A 479 -20.56 -14.44 14.70
N THR A 480 -19.80 -13.69 15.47
CA THR A 480 -19.85 -13.65 16.94
C THR A 480 -20.63 -12.45 17.47
N GLU A 481 -20.78 -11.40 16.63
CA GLU A 481 -21.50 -10.19 16.99
C GLU A 481 -22.36 -9.75 15.81
N ILE A 482 -23.56 -9.27 16.09
CA ILE A 482 -24.56 -8.92 15.09
C ILE A 482 -24.94 -7.46 15.28
N MET A 483 -25.01 -6.69 14.19
CA MET A 483 -25.47 -5.30 14.24
C MET A 483 -26.96 -5.25 14.58
N PRO A 484 -27.40 -4.28 15.40
CA PRO A 484 -28.82 -4.14 15.75
C PRO A 484 -29.69 -3.99 14.50
N GLY A 485 -30.80 -4.75 14.45
CA GLY A 485 -31.77 -4.72 13.34
C GLY A 485 -31.48 -5.70 12.19
N ILE A 486 -30.32 -6.34 12.17
CA ILE A 486 -29.96 -7.38 11.19
C ILE A 486 -30.65 -8.72 11.56
N ASP A 487 -31.27 -9.36 10.57
CA ASP A 487 -31.76 -10.74 10.67
C ASP A 487 -30.62 -11.73 10.36
N PRO A 488 -30.12 -12.49 11.36
CA PRO A 488 -28.96 -13.35 11.17
C PRO A 488 -29.15 -14.42 10.08
N ALA A 489 -30.34 -15.01 9.99
CA ALA A 489 -30.60 -16.08 9.03
C ALA A 489 -30.66 -15.56 7.59
N ARG A 490 -31.34 -14.43 7.37
CA ARG A 490 -31.52 -13.82 6.06
C ARG A 490 -30.28 -13.04 5.63
N ASP A 491 -29.81 -12.10 6.50
CA ASP A 491 -28.86 -11.06 6.10
C ASP A 491 -27.40 -11.51 6.26
N ILE A 492 -27.14 -12.62 6.97
CA ILE A 492 -25.79 -13.16 7.17
C ILE A 492 -25.68 -14.55 6.53
N VAL A 493 -26.41 -15.55 7.05
CA VAL A 493 -26.24 -16.93 6.59
C VAL A 493 -26.67 -17.09 5.13
N ALA A 494 -27.89 -16.71 4.79
CA ALA A 494 -28.41 -16.84 3.42
C ALA A 494 -27.63 -15.91 2.45
N ALA A 495 -27.35 -14.66 2.83
CA ALA A 495 -26.64 -13.69 2.00
C ALA A 495 -25.19 -14.10 1.73
N SER A 496 -24.53 -14.82 2.65
CA SER A 496 -23.20 -15.41 2.43
C SER A 496 -23.25 -16.75 1.65
N GLY A 497 -24.44 -17.26 1.34
CA GLY A 497 -24.59 -18.62 0.79
C GLY A 497 -24.14 -19.70 1.75
N GLY A 498 -24.32 -19.49 3.06
CA GLY A 498 -23.95 -20.42 4.12
C GLY A 498 -22.46 -20.43 4.50
N ARG A 499 -21.65 -19.51 3.95
CA ARG A 499 -20.20 -19.45 4.23
C ARG A 499 -19.87 -18.86 5.58
N VAL A 500 -20.75 -18.00 6.10
CA VAL A 500 -20.66 -17.44 7.45
C VAL A 500 -21.72 -18.10 8.31
N GLN A 501 -21.30 -18.70 9.40
CA GLN A 501 -22.18 -19.31 10.40
C GLN A 501 -22.35 -18.37 11.60
N ILE A 502 -23.41 -18.55 12.39
CA ILE A 502 -23.65 -17.74 13.58
C ILE A 502 -23.20 -18.51 14.82
N ALA A 503 -22.45 -17.85 15.70
CA ALA A 503 -22.09 -18.42 16.99
C ALA A 503 -23.34 -18.64 17.84
N PRO A 504 -23.45 -19.76 18.58
CA PRO A 504 -24.60 -20.01 19.46
C PRO A 504 -24.81 -18.93 20.54
N ASP A 505 -23.74 -18.28 20.93
CA ASP A 505 -23.64 -17.20 21.93
C ASP A 505 -23.42 -15.83 21.31
N ALA A 506 -23.72 -15.66 20.00
CA ALA A 506 -23.56 -14.39 19.31
C ALA A 506 -24.36 -13.27 20.02
N ILE A 507 -23.68 -12.14 20.24
CA ILE A 507 -24.29 -10.99 20.92
C ILE A 507 -24.79 -9.94 19.90
N ILE A 508 -25.82 -9.18 20.33
CA ILE A 508 -26.22 -7.99 19.58
C ILE A 508 -25.38 -6.80 20.05
N LEU A 509 -24.80 -6.08 19.12
CA LEU A 509 -24.00 -4.91 19.41
C LEU A 509 -24.84 -3.75 19.97
N PRO A 510 -24.24 -2.84 20.76
CA PRO A 510 -24.97 -1.75 21.38
C PRO A 510 -25.43 -0.69 20.35
N LEU A 511 -26.62 -0.10 20.59
CA LEU A 511 -27.18 0.96 19.75
C LEU A 511 -26.31 2.24 19.71
N SER A 512 -25.42 2.43 20.69
CA SER A 512 -24.49 3.56 20.70
C SER A 512 -23.59 3.64 19.46
N LEU A 513 -23.28 2.50 18.84
CA LEU A 513 -22.54 2.46 17.58
C LEU A 513 -23.27 3.17 16.43
N LEU A 514 -24.60 3.15 16.44
CA LEU A 514 -25.47 3.71 15.40
C LEU A 514 -25.80 5.19 15.63
N ALA A 515 -25.51 5.72 16.82
CA ALA A 515 -25.85 7.08 17.18
C ALA A 515 -25.02 8.12 16.40
N ALA A 516 -25.57 9.32 16.21
CA ALA A 516 -24.79 10.43 15.64
C ALA A 516 -23.75 10.97 16.65
N ALA A 517 -24.03 10.90 17.96
CA ALA A 517 -23.12 11.28 19.04
C ALA A 517 -21.94 10.31 19.20
N PRO A 518 -20.84 10.70 19.87
CA PRO A 518 -19.76 9.81 20.26
C PRO A 518 -20.26 8.54 20.96
N MET A 519 -19.56 7.42 20.78
CA MET A 519 -19.99 6.12 21.30
C MET A 519 -19.51 5.83 22.73
N GLY A 520 -18.58 6.66 23.26
CA GLY A 520 -17.98 6.48 24.58
C GLY A 520 -16.77 5.53 24.57
N TRP A 521 -15.91 5.65 23.59
CA TRP A 521 -14.66 4.88 23.53
C TRP A 521 -13.72 5.27 24.68
N GLY A 522 -13.13 4.28 25.37
CA GLY A 522 -12.19 4.51 26.47
C GLY A 522 -12.81 4.87 27.82
N THR A 523 -14.15 4.90 27.95
CA THR A 523 -14.88 5.16 29.20
C THR A 523 -15.23 3.90 29.97
#